data_72ce9d678f951b9eff52c72627b6fce4
#
_entry.id   72ce9d678f951b9eff52c72627b6fce4
#
_cell.length_a   1.000
_cell.length_b   1.000
_cell.length_c   1.000
_cell.angle_alpha   90.00
_cell.angle_beta   90.00
_cell.angle_gamma   90.00
#
_symmetry.space_group_name_H-M   'P 1'
#
loop_
_entity.id
_entity.type
_entity.pdbx_description
1 polymer ?
#
loop_
_entity_poly.entity_id
_entity_poly.type
_entity_poly.pdbx_seq_one_letter_code
_entity_poly.pdbx_strand_id
1 'polypeptide(L)'
;PSPRSGSYPVIAQELSKYYGDHLVFKEAGFTIQRGEKVAFVGRNGEGKSTLVKCIMGEITDYTGKLTLGHNVQIGYFAQNQASLLDEELTAFQTVDDVTPSELKSNTKNLLGAFMFSGDDIDKKVKVLSGGERTRLAMIKLLLQPVNLLILDEPTNHLDLKTKDILKNALIDFDGTLIVVSHDRDFLNGLA
;
A
#
# COMPACT_ATOMS: atom_id res chain seq x y z
N PRO A 1 -0.46 5.58 15.29
CA PRO A 1 -1.25 6.49 14.46
C PRO A 1 -0.39 7.14 13.39
N SER A 2 -1.01 7.36 12.23
CA SER A 2 -0.31 7.97 11.10
C SER A 2 -0.04 9.45 11.34
N PRO A 3 1.08 9.99 10.82
CA PRO A 3 1.28 11.43 10.82
C PRO A 3 0.15 12.12 10.05
N ARG A 4 -0.22 13.32 10.47
CA ARG A 4 -1.33 14.02 9.86
C ARG A 4 -0.91 14.75 8.59
N SER A 5 -1.54 14.44 7.47
CA SER A 5 -1.38 15.19 6.22
C SER A 5 -2.30 16.41 6.18
N GLY A 6 -2.19 17.22 5.13
CA GLY A 6 -3.18 18.24 4.81
C GLY A 6 -4.53 17.63 4.47
N SER A 7 -5.56 18.47 4.32
CA SER A 7 -6.96 18.05 4.13
C SER A 7 -7.20 17.33 2.81
N TYR A 8 -6.39 17.62 1.79
CA TYR A 8 -6.54 17.04 0.46
C TYR A 8 -5.21 16.44 0.01
N PRO A 9 -4.94 15.17 0.39
CA PRO A 9 -3.67 14.53 0.03
C PRO A 9 -3.39 14.46 -1.46
N VAL A 10 -4.42 14.31 -2.30
CA VAL A 10 -4.25 14.22 -3.76
C VAL A 10 -5.34 15.01 -4.45
N ILE A 11 -4.94 15.89 -5.37
CA ILE A 11 -5.85 16.61 -6.27
C ILE A 11 -5.34 16.46 -7.68
N ALA A 12 -6.18 15.93 -8.57
CA ALA A 12 -5.90 15.82 -10.00
C ALA A 12 -6.90 16.66 -10.79
N GLN A 13 -6.41 17.46 -11.74
CA GLN A 13 -7.22 18.34 -12.57
C GLN A 13 -6.82 18.15 -14.03
N GLU A 14 -7.78 17.68 -14.84
CA GLU A 14 -7.59 17.48 -16.29
C GLU A 14 -6.31 16.74 -16.62
N LEU A 15 -6.00 15.72 -15.84
CA LEU A 15 -4.77 14.96 -15.93
C LEU A 15 -4.85 13.97 -17.10
N SER A 16 -3.90 14.04 -18.02
CA SER A 16 -3.83 13.13 -19.17
C SER A 16 -2.41 12.59 -19.32
N LYS A 17 -2.31 11.36 -19.78
CA LYS A 17 -1.02 10.71 -20.03
C LYS A 17 -1.04 10.00 -21.39
N TYR A 18 -0.01 10.27 -22.17
CA TYR A 18 0.23 9.63 -23.47
C TYR A 18 1.64 9.04 -23.48
N TYR A 19 1.79 7.91 -24.16
CA TYR A 19 3.10 7.41 -24.58
C TYR A 19 3.15 7.55 -26.11
N GLY A 20 3.81 8.63 -26.59
CA GLY A 20 3.71 8.97 -28.01
C GLY A 20 2.27 9.27 -28.38
N ASP A 21 1.73 8.52 -29.33
CA ASP A 21 0.32 8.64 -29.74
C ASP A 21 -0.62 7.75 -28.92
N HIS A 22 -0.09 6.92 -28.04
CA HIS A 22 -0.89 5.99 -27.23
C HIS A 22 -1.45 6.71 -26.00
N LEU A 23 -2.77 6.81 -25.96
CA LEU A 23 -3.48 7.40 -24.81
C LEU A 23 -3.63 6.38 -23.69
N VAL A 24 -3.12 6.71 -22.50
CA VAL A 24 -3.27 5.87 -21.32
C VAL A 24 -4.49 6.28 -20.51
N PHE A 25 -4.61 7.56 -20.16
CA PHE A 25 -5.84 8.13 -19.56
C PHE A 25 -5.96 9.58 -19.96
N LYS A 26 -7.21 10.08 -19.95
CA LYS A 26 -7.51 11.43 -20.45
C LYS A 26 -8.39 12.19 -19.47
N GLU A 27 -7.99 13.41 -19.20
CA GLU A 27 -8.78 14.39 -18.44
C GLU A 27 -9.28 13.86 -17.09
N ALA A 28 -8.44 13.06 -16.43
CA ALA A 28 -8.78 12.54 -15.11
C ALA A 28 -8.84 13.69 -14.09
N GLY A 29 -9.97 13.77 -13.38
CA GLY A 29 -10.16 14.79 -12.36
C GLY A 29 -10.73 14.18 -11.11
N PHE A 30 -10.07 14.38 -9.97
CA PHE A 30 -10.55 13.88 -8.69
C PHE A 30 -9.84 14.60 -7.54
N THR A 31 -10.50 14.60 -6.40
CA THR A 31 -9.94 15.10 -5.15
C THR A 31 -10.11 14.02 -4.09
N ILE A 32 -9.02 13.68 -3.42
CA ILE A 32 -9.05 12.71 -2.32
C ILE A 32 -8.88 13.46 -1.01
N GLN A 33 -9.83 13.26 -0.10
CA GLN A 33 -9.81 13.89 1.21
C GLN A 33 -9.00 13.04 2.21
N ARG A 34 -8.43 13.70 3.20
CA ARG A 34 -7.70 13.02 4.26
C ARG A 34 -8.59 12.01 4.97
N GLY A 35 -8.08 10.79 5.12
CA GLY A 35 -8.79 9.69 5.77
C GLY A 35 -9.72 8.92 4.85
N GLU A 36 -9.87 9.35 3.61
CA GLU A 36 -10.71 8.67 2.62
C GLU A 36 -10.07 7.37 2.16
N LYS A 37 -10.89 6.37 1.89
CA LYS A 37 -10.43 5.11 1.29
C LYS A 37 -11.03 5.00 -0.10
N VAL A 38 -10.17 5.04 -1.10
CA VAL A 38 -10.56 5.15 -2.50
C VAL A 38 -10.09 3.92 -3.27
N ALA A 39 -10.95 3.38 -4.11
CA ALA A 39 -10.61 2.27 -4.99
C ALA A 39 -10.59 2.74 -6.44
N PHE A 40 -9.52 2.41 -7.16
CA PHE A 40 -9.48 2.53 -8.62
C PHE A 40 -9.85 1.16 -9.20
N VAL A 41 -11.05 1.07 -9.72
CA VAL A 41 -11.65 -0.19 -10.17
C VAL A 41 -11.74 -0.20 -11.69
N GLY A 42 -11.68 -1.39 -12.26
CA GLY A 42 -11.84 -1.57 -13.70
C GLY A 42 -11.00 -2.74 -14.19
N ARG A 43 -11.05 -2.99 -15.48
CA ARG A 43 -10.26 -4.04 -16.09
C ARG A 43 -8.77 -3.78 -15.91
N ASN A 44 -7.98 -4.84 -15.84
CA ASN A 44 -6.54 -4.73 -15.86
C ASN A 44 -6.11 -3.92 -17.07
N GLY A 45 -5.53 -2.76 -16.79
CA GLY A 45 -5.05 -1.86 -17.80
C GLY A 45 -3.92 -1.03 -17.24
N GLU A 46 -3.05 -0.60 -18.12
CA GLU A 46 -1.90 0.22 -17.72
C GLU A 46 -2.31 1.58 -17.13
N GLY A 47 -3.56 2.02 -17.38
CA GLY A 47 -4.04 3.34 -16.92
C GLY A 47 -4.04 3.49 -15.41
N LYS A 48 -4.50 2.48 -14.68
CA LYS A 48 -4.56 2.56 -13.22
C LYS A 48 -3.16 2.58 -12.60
N SER A 49 -2.29 1.69 -13.04
CA SER A 49 -0.92 1.63 -12.55
C SER A 49 -0.11 2.87 -12.96
N THR A 50 -0.35 3.38 -14.16
CA THR A 50 0.28 4.61 -14.63
C THR A 50 -0.15 5.81 -13.79
N LEU A 51 -1.43 5.90 -13.45
CA LEU A 51 -1.94 6.97 -12.59
C LEU A 51 -1.29 6.92 -11.20
N VAL A 52 -1.15 5.73 -10.64
CA VAL A 52 -0.45 5.55 -9.36
C VAL A 52 0.99 6.03 -9.46
N LYS A 53 1.70 5.70 -10.52
CA LYS A 53 3.08 6.17 -10.73
C LYS A 53 3.17 7.68 -10.85
N CYS A 54 2.18 8.32 -11.45
CA CYS A 54 2.09 9.79 -11.49
C CYS A 54 1.93 10.35 -10.07
N ILE A 55 1.04 9.79 -9.27
CA ILE A 55 0.81 10.22 -7.89
C ILE A 55 2.09 10.06 -7.06
N MET A 56 2.83 8.98 -7.27
CA MET A 56 4.08 8.71 -6.56
C MET A 56 5.26 9.57 -7.03
N GLY A 57 5.08 10.32 -8.12
CA GLY A 57 6.14 11.14 -8.66
C GLY A 57 7.15 10.40 -9.54
N GLU A 58 6.92 9.13 -9.83
CA GLU A 58 7.79 8.35 -10.71
C GLU A 58 7.62 8.74 -12.17
N ILE A 59 6.42 9.18 -12.55
CA ILE A 59 6.11 9.72 -13.87
C ILE A 59 5.77 11.19 -13.69
N THR A 60 6.50 12.07 -14.37
CA THR A 60 6.27 13.51 -14.32
C THR A 60 5.85 14.07 -15.67
N ASP A 61 5.95 13.27 -16.72
CA ASP A 61 5.59 13.65 -18.09
C ASP A 61 4.11 13.37 -18.34
N TYR A 62 3.27 14.32 -17.95
CA TYR A 62 1.82 14.28 -18.18
C TYR A 62 1.32 15.71 -18.38
N THR A 63 0.10 15.84 -18.92
CA THR A 63 -0.59 17.14 -19.02
C THR A 63 -1.64 17.26 -17.94
N GLY A 64 -2.04 18.49 -17.64
CA GLY A 64 -2.94 18.75 -16.52
C GLY A 64 -2.17 19.02 -15.24
N LYS A 65 -2.88 18.96 -14.12
CA LYS A 65 -2.29 19.31 -12.83
C LYS A 65 -2.52 18.21 -11.81
N LEU A 66 -1.45 17.83 -11.12
CA LEU A 66 -1.50 16.85 -10.04
C LEU A 66 -0.78 17.46 -8.83
N THR A 67 -1.50 17.60 -7.73
CA THR A 67 -0.98 18.24 -6.52
C THR A 67 -1.11 17.28 -5.35
N LEU A 68 -0.02 17.10 -4.59
CA LEU A 68 -0.05 16.41 -3.31
C LEU A 68 -0.21 17.42 -2.19
N GLY A 69 -0.96 17.03 -1.17
CA GLY A 69 -1.20 17.89 -0.02
C GLY A 69 0.04 18.06 0.87
N HIS A 70 -0.12 18.93 1.87
CA HIS A 70 0.94 19.18 2.84
C HIS A 70 1.24 17.92 3.67
N ASN A 71 2.52 17.67 3.90
CA ASN A 71 3.02 16.59 4.75
C ASN A 71 2.54 15.19 4.33
N VAL A 72 2.31 14.97 3.03
CA VAL A 72 1.94 13.65 2.53
C VAL A 72 3.17 12.75 2.53
N GLN A 73 3.06 11.62 3.23
CA GLN A 73 4.10 10.59 3.28
C GLN A 73 3.53 9.31 2.68
N ILE A 74 4.04 8.95 1.51
CA ILE A 74 3.50 7.85 0.72
C ILE A 74 4.16 6.53 1.08
N GLY A 75 3.33 5.50 1.31
CA GLY A 75 3.77 4.12 1.34
C GLY A 75 3.16 3.39 0.15
N TYR A 76 3.96 2.60 -0.55
CA TYR A 76 3.52 1.88 -1.73
C TYR A 76 3.69 0.37 -1.52
N PHE A 77 2.67 -0.39 -1.88
CA PHE A 77 2.72 -1.84 -1.84
C PHE A 77 2.22 -2.41 -3.16
N ALA A 78 3.07 -3.21 -3.79
CA ALA A 78 2.71 -4.04 -4.93
C ALA A 78 3.22 -5.45 -4.65
N GLN A 79 2.81 -6.39 -5.47
CA GLN A 79 3.13 -7.79 -5.28
C GLN A 79 4.62 -8.08 -5.15
N ASN A 80 5.46 -7.31 -5.83
CA ASN A 80 6.91 -7.51 -5.81
C ASN A 80 7.59 -6.99 -4.53
N GLN A 81 6.87 -6.34 -3.64
CA GLN A 81 7.47 -5.80 -2.40
C GLN A 81 8.01 -6.90 -1.50
N ALA A 82 7.40 -8.09 -1.54
CA ALA A 82 7.88 -9.22 -0.77
C ALA A 82 9.31 -9.65 -1.17
N SER A 83 9.69 -9.45 -2.43
CA SER A 83 11.03 -9.79 -2.93
C SER A 83 12.10 -8.80 -2.48
N LEU A 84 11.71 -7.64 -1.96
CA LEU A 84 12.65 -6.62 -1.50
C LEU A 84 13.07 -6.81 -0.04
N LEU A 85 12.51 -7.81 0.65
CA LEU A 85 12.88 -8.11 2.02
C LEU A 85 14.31 -8.68 2.08
N ASP A 86 15.04 -8.33 3.15
CA ASP A 86 16.37 -8.89 3.39
C ASP A 86 16.23 -10.34 3.88
N GLU A 87 16.67 -11.29 3.07
CA GLU A 87 16.52 -12.72 3.34
C GLU A 87 17.30 -13.21 4.56
N GLU A 88 18.32 -12.48 4.97
CA GLU A 88 19.15 -12.86 6.12
C GLU A 88 18.58 -12.41 7.46
N LEU A 89 17.63 -11.51 7.48
CA LEU A 89 16.96 -11.07 8.69
C LEU A 89 15.86 -12.06 9.09
N THR A 90 15.59 -12.15 10.39
CA THR A 90 14.41 -12.86 10.88
C THR A 90 13.15 -12.03 10.62
N ALA A 91 11.98 -12.65 10.71
CA ALA A 91 10.72 -11.93 10.61
C ALA A 91 10.64 -10.82 11.67
N PHE A 92 11.03 -11.12 12.90
CA PHE A 92 11.04 -10.13 13.97
C PHE A 92 11.97 -8.96 13.66
N GLN A 93 13.21 -9.23 13.23
CA GLN A 93 14.17 -8.18 12.90
C GLN A 93 13.69 -7.28 11.78
N THR A 94 13.08 -7.87 10.75
CA THR A 94 12.55 -7.13 9.61
C THR A 94 11.56 -6.06 10.05
N VAL A 95 10.69 -6.41 10.97
CA VAL A 95 9.63 -5.51 11.46
C VAL A 95 10.16 -4.56 12.52
N ASP A 96 10.96 -5.10 13.47
CA ASP A 96 11.49 -4.31 14.58
C ASP A 96 12.38 -3.16 14.10
N ASP A 97 13.18 -3.40 13.07
CA ASP A 97 14.12 -2.41 12.55
C ASP A 97 13.43 -1.14 12.03
N VAL A 98 12.17 -1.23 11.58
CA VAL A 98 11.41 -0.09 11.07
C VAL A 98 10.36 0.42 12.06
N THR A 99 10.21 -0.24 13.20
CA THR A 99 9.19 0.13 14.18
C THR A 99 9.67 1.33 15.01
N PRO A 100 8.86 2.41 15.12
CA PRO A 100 9.18 3.51 16.03
C PRO A 100 9.35 3.03 17.47
N SER A 101 10.25 3.68 18.22
CA SER A 101 10.59 3.26 19.59
C SER A 101 9.37 3.13 20.50
N GLU A 102 8.40 4.02 20.38
CA GLU A 102 7.17 4.02 21.17
C GLU A 102 6.24 2.86 20.86
N LEU A 103 6.42 2.19 19.72
CA LEU A 103 5.60 1.08 19.29
C LEU A 103 6.30 -0.28 19.38
N LYS A 104 7.56 -0.31 19.77
CA LYS A 104 8.33 -1.58 19.80
C LYS A 104 7.74 -2.64 20.72
N SER A 105 7.05 -2.24 21.76
CA SER A 105 6.39 -3.18 22.67
C SER A 105 5.23 -3.93 21.99
N ASN A 106 4.69 -3.40 20.90
CA ASN A 106 3.56 -3.99 20.17
C ASN A 106 3.99 -4.85 18.98
N THR A 107 5.28 -4.92 18.66
CA THR A 107 5.80 -5.62 17.49
C THR A 107 5.33 -7.08 17.44
N LYS A 108 5.48 -7.80 18.55
CA LYS A 108 5.09 -9.22 18.62
C LYS A 108 3.58 -9.40 18.49
N ASN A 109 2.79 -8.50 19.06
CA ASN A 109 1.34 -8.56 18.96
C ASN A 109 0.88 -8.36 17.51
N LEU A 110 1.51 -7.42 16.80
CA LEU A 110 1.19 -7.18 15.39
C LEU A 110 1.59 -8.37 14.52
N LEU A 111 2.77 -8.94 14.76
CA LEU A 111 3.20 -10.15 14.07
C LEU A 111 2.20 -11.30 14.30
N GLY A 112 1.73 -11.46 15.54
CA GLY A 112 0.72 -12.46 15.86
C GLY A 112 -0.60 -12.24 15.13
N ALA A 113 -1.03 -10.99 15.01
CA ALA A 113 -2.25 -10.64 14.27
C ALA A 113 -2.13 -11.01 12.78
N PHE A 114 -0.92 -11.02 12.23
CA PHE A 114 -0.64 -11.45 10.86
C PHE A 114 -0.18 -12.90 10.77
N MET A 115 -0.49 -13.68 11.80
CA MET A 115 -0.25 -15.13 11.86
C MET A 115 1.23 -15.54 12.00
N PHE A 116 2.08 -14.66 12.51
CA PHE A 116 3.42 -15.00 12.93
C PHE A 116 3.43 -15.22 14.43
N SER A 117 3.46 -16.44 14.88
CA SER A 117 3.40 -16.77 16.31
C SER A 117 4.46 -17.80 16.68
N GLY A 118 4.79 -17.86 17.97
CA GLY A 118 5.77 -18.80 18.49
C GLY A 118 7.12 -18.63 17.81
N ASP A 119 7.65 -19.70 17.26
CA ASP A 119 8.96 -19.72 16.62
C ASP A 119 8.98 -19.05 15.24
N ASP A 120 7.81 -18.74 14.67
CA ASP A 120 7.75 -18.14 13.34
C ASP A 120 8.47 -16.79 13.27
N ILE A 121 8.43 -16.02 14.34
CA ILE A 121 9.06 -14.69 14.38
C ILE A 121 10.59 -14.77 14.33
N ASP A 122 11.16 -15.90 14.70
CA ASP A 122 12.61 -16.10 14.70
C ASP A 122 13.13 -16.75 13.42
N LYS A 123 12.25 -17.09 12.49
CA LYS A 123 12.64 -17.63 11.18
C LYS A 123 13.19 -16.54 10.29
N LYS A 124 14.26 -16.86 9.57
CA LYS A 124 14.79 -15.94 8.55
C LYS A 124 13.82 -15.83 7.37
N VAL A 125 13.79 -14.67 6.75
CA VAL A 125 12.93 -14.41 5.59
C VAL A 125 13.12 -15.45 4.50
N LYS A 126 14.35 -15.90 4.28
CA LYS A 126 14.65 -16.88 3.22
C LYS A 126 13.91 -18.21 3.36
N VAL A 127 13.48 -18.59 4.56
CA VAL A 127 12.75 -19.86 4.78
C VAL A 127 11.23 -19.65 4.83
N LEU A 128 10.76 -18.42 4.69
CA LEU A 128 9.33 -18.13 4.71
C LEU A 128 8.70 -18.45 3.35
N SER A 129 7.42 -18.83 3.37
CA SER A 129 6.63 -19.00 2.16
C SER A 129 6.34 -17.66 1.48
N GLY A 130 5.85 -17.70 0.23
CA GLY A 130 5.47 -16.48 -0.48
C GLY A 130 4.40 -15.70 0.26
N GLY A 131 3.37 -16.38 0.77
CA GLY A 131 2.30 -15.73 1.56
C GLY A 131 2.81 -15.10 2.84
N GLU A 132 3.71 -15.81 3.53
CA GLU A 132 4.34 -15.28 4.75
C GLU A 132 5.19 -14.05 4.47
N ARG A 133 5.96 -14.06 3.38
CA ARG A 133 6.76 -12.89 2.96
C ARG A 133 5.88 -11.70 2.63
N THR A 134 4.76 -11.93 1.95
CA THR A 134 3.80 -10.87 1.61
C THR A 134 3.22 -10.24 2.87
N ARG A 135 2.80 -11.06 3.84
CA ARG A 135 2.29 -10.56 5.12
C ARG A 135 3.35 -9.75 5.85
N LEU A 136 4.59 -10.25 5.86
CA LEU A 136 5.70 -9.56 6.53
C LEU A 136 5.99 -8.19 5.90
N ALA A 137 6.00 -8.13 4.57
CA ALA A 137 6.19 -6.87 3.84
C ALA A 137 5.07 -5.87 4.17
N MET A 138 3.84 -6.34 4.32
CA MET A 138 2.71 -5.50 4.69
C MET A 138 2.85 -4.96 6.11
N ILE A 139 3.25 -5.79 7.06
CA ILE A 139 3.48 -5.35 8.44
C ILE A 139 4.57 -4.27 8.46
N LYS A 140 5.66 -4.52 7.75
CA LYS A 140 6.77 -3.57 7.66
C LYS A 140 6.31 -2.22 7.16
N LEU A 141 5.45 -2.20 6.14
CA LEU A 141 4.92 -0.96 5.59
C LEU A 141 4.00 -0.25 6.58
N LEU A 142 3.10 -0.97 7.23
CA LEU A 142 2.12 -0.38 8.16
C LEU A 142 2.76 0.24 9.41
N LEU A 143 3.96 -0.18 9.75
CA LEU A 143 4.67 0.36 10.92
C LEU A 143 5.49 1.61 10.60
N GLN A 144 5.67 1.93 9.31
CA GLN A 144 6.35 3.15 8.91
C GLN A 144 5.40 4.36 9.03
N PRO A 145 5.95 5.58 9.15
CA PRO A 145 5.14 6.78 9.32
C PRO A 145 4.52 7.24 8.00
N VAL A 146 3.68 6.40 7.39
CA VAL A 146 2.97 6.73 6.14
C VAL A 146 1.57 7.21 6.45
N ASN A 147 1.08 8.18 5.69
CA ASN A 147 -0.29 8.69 5.83
C ASN A 147 -1.08 8.64 4.51
N LEU A 148 -0.44 8.28 3.42
CA LEU A 148 -1.08 7.93 2.16
C LEU A 148 -0.56 6.58 1.73
N LEU A 149 -1.37 5.55 1.88
CA LEU A 149 -1.01 4.18 1.53
C LEU A 149 -1.60 3.84 0.18
N ILE A 150 -0.75 3.43 -0.75
CA ILE A 150 -1.15 3.04 -2.10
C ILE A 150 -0.87 1.56 -2.29
N LEU A 151 -1.92 0.81 -2.60
CA LEU A 151 -1.82 -0.63 -2.83
C LEU A 151 -2.18 -0.93 -4.29
N ASP A 152 -1.27 -1.54 -5.02
CA ASP A 152 -1.44 -1.86 -6.43
C ASP A 152 -1.59 -3.37 -6.60
N GLU A 153 -2.84 -3.80 -6.83
CA GLU A 153 -3.24 -5.21 -6.95
C GLU A 153 -2.70 -6.07 -5.79
N PRO A 154 -3.01 -5.69 -4.54
CA PRO A 154 -2.40 -6.32 -3.37
C PRO A 154 -2.83 -7.75 -3.13
N THR A 155 -3.95 -8.19 -3.72
CA THR A 155 -4.51 -9.51 -3.46
C THR A 155 -4.15 -10.55 -4.51
N ASN A 156 -3.39 -10.19 -5.55
CA ASN A 156 -2.98 -11.14 -6.58
C ASN A 156 -2.19 -12.29 -5.94
N HIS A 157 -2.61 -13.52 -6.25
CA HIS A 157 -1.98 -14.75 -5.78
C HIS A 157 -2.03 -14.98 -4.27
N LEU A 158 -2.87 -14.23 -3.54
CA LEU A 158 -3.09 -14.46 -2.11
C LEU A 158 -4.23 -15.43 -1.88
N ASP A 159 -4.08 -16.27 -0.86
CA ASP A 159 -5.18 -17.12 -0.40
C ASP A 159 -6.22 -16.28 0.34
N LEU A 160 -7.40 -16.88 0.54
CA LEU A 160 -8.54 -16.18 1.15
C LEU A 160 -8.23 -15.68 2.56
N LYS A 161 -7.51 -16.48 3.34
CA LYS A 161 -7.17 -16.13 4.73
C LYS A 161 -6.24 -14.93 4.80
N THR A 162 -5.23 -14.89 3.94
CA THR A 162 -4.31 -13.76 3.85
C THR A 162 -5.03 -12.50 3.39
N LYS A 163 -5.96 -12.63 2.42
CA LYS A 163 -6.78 -11.48 1.99
C LYS A 163 -7.61 -10.91 3.13
N ASP A 164 -8.20 -11.76 3.97
CA ASP A 164 -9.01 -11.30 5.10
C ASP A 164 -8.16 -10.57 6.13
N ILE A 165 -6.97 -11.08 6.42
CA ILE A 165 -6.03 -10.42 7.34
C ILE A 165 -5.65 -9.04 6.81
N LEU A 166 -5.30 -8.97 5.53
CA LEU A 166 -4.95 -7.70 4.88
C LEU A 166 -6.11 -6.73 4.92
N LYS A 167 -7.31 -7.17 4.57
CA LYS A 167 -8.50 -6.32 4.57
C LYS A 167 -8.79 -5.73 5.94
N ASN A 168 -8.72 -6.55 6.98
CA ASN A 168 -8.96 -6.08 8.35
C ASN A 168 -7.93 -5.04 8.78
N ALA A 169 -6.66 -5.25 8.42
CA ALA A 169 -5.61 -4.27 8.72
C ALA A 169 -5.85 -2.95 8.01
N LEU A 170 -6.33 -2.99 6.77
CA LEU A 170 -6.62 -1.78 5.99
C LEU A 170 -7.86 -1.04 6.49
N ILE A 171 -8.86 -1.76 6.98
CA ILE A 171 -10.03 -1.14 7.60
C ILE A 171 -9.62 -0.32 8.83
N ASP A 172 -8.66 -0.82 9.58
CA ASP A 172 -8.17 -0.17 10.79
C ASP A 172 -7.12 0.92 10.52
N PHE A 173 -6.62 1.03 9.29
CA PHE A 173 -5.65 2.04 8.93
C PHE A 173 -6.29 3.44 9.01
N ASP A 174 -5.67 4.35 9.75
CA ASP A 174 -6.21 5.67 10.04
C ASP A 174 -5.83 6.75 9.03
N GLY A 175 -4.94 6.45 8.08
CA GLY A 175 -4.54 7.38 7.03
C GLY A 175 -5.43 7.31 5.80
N THR A 176 -4.97 7.94 4.73
CA THR A 176 -5.64 7.92 3.42
C THR A 176 -5.20 6.69 2.64
N LEU A 177 -6.13 6.05 1.96
CA LEU A 177 -5.87 4.79 1.25
C LEU A 177 -6.30 4.89 -0.21
N ILE A 178 -5.42 4.48 -1.11
CA ILE A 178 -5.74 4.25 -2.52
C ILE A 178 -5.48 2.78 -2.82
N VAL A 179 -6.48 2.07 -3.32
CA VAL A 179 -6.36 0.67 -3.71
C VAL A 179 -6.67 0.53 -5.19
N VAL A 180 -5.72 0.00 -5.95
CA VAL A 180 -5.94 -0.41 -7.33
C VAL A 180 -6.23 -1.90 -7.32
N SER A 181 -7.45 -2.31 -7.63
CA SER A 181 -7.83 -3.71 -7.59
C SER A 181 -9.05 -3.99 -8.46
N HIS A 182 -9.11 -5.20 -9.01
CA HIS A 182 -10.29 -5.72 -9.67
C HIS A 182 -11.03 -6.76 -8.79
N ASP A 183 -10.53 -7.01 -7.59
CA ASP A 183 -11.10 -7.97 -6.64
C ASP A 183 -12.22 -7.28 -5.84
N ARG A 184 -13.46 -7.44 -6.31
CA ARG A 184 -14.62 -6.76 -5.71
C ARG A 184 -14.92 -7.24 -4.30
N ASP A 185 -14.69 -8.52 -4.02
CA ASP A 185 -14.92 -9.06 -2.68
C ASP A 185 -13.97 -8.43 -1.67
N PHE A 186 -12.71 -8.23 -2.08
CA PHE A 186 -11.73 -7.55 -1.24
C PHE A 186 -12.13 -6.10 -0.99
N LEU A 187 -12.60 -5.40 -2.02
CA LEU A 187 -12.99 -3.99 -1.91
C LEU A 187 -14.27 -3.77 -1.13
N ASN A 188 -15.14 -4.78 -1.07
CA ASN A 188 -16.43 -4.66 -0.40
C ASN A 188 -16.23 -4.40 1.10
N GLY A 189 -16.78 -3.29 1.59
CA GLY A 189 -16.63 -2.89 2.97
C GLY A 189 -15.31 -2.16 3.28
N LEU A 190 -14.40 -2.09 2.33
CA LEU A 190 -13.12 -1.38 2.49
C LEU A 190 -13.19 0.03 1.92
N ALA A 191 -13.75 0.15 0.73
CA ALA A 191 -13.81 1.45 0.03
C ALA A 191 -15.16 1.65 -0.65
#